data_30384a5cd54aef9efcef806fa1f791df
#
_entry.id   30384a5cd54aef9efcef806fa1f791df
#
_cell.length_a   1.000
_cell.length_b   1.000
_cell.length_c   1.000
_cell.angle_alpha   90.00
_cell.angle_beta   90.00
_cell.angle_gamma   90.00
#
_symmetry.space_group_name_H-M   'P 1'
#
loop_
_entity.id
_entity.type
_entity.pdbx_description
1 polymer ?
#
loop_
_entity_poly.entity_id
_entity_poly.type
_entity_poly.pdbx_seq_one_letter_code
_entity_poly.pdbx_strand_id
1 'polypeptide(L)'
;MTINQERDRAAALEQYVLPQLDVLLRVALALTRNHADAEDLVQDTMLRAYRSIDRFDGRYPRAWLLTILRHAHINRNRRQRPTLLADQDAAHRQLAATSDGSDDPESLVVDSKFDGAVAEAFYALPESSRRVVELVDINGLGYQEAATVLSIPVGTVMSRLHRARAKMRKQLFNGGYTRKGK
;
A
#
# COMPACT_ATOMS: atom_id res chain seq x y z
N MET A 1 21.69 -26.48 -12.16
CA MET A 1 20.35 -26.25 -11.60
C MET A 1 19.44 -27.34 -12.14
N THR A 2 18.91 -28.20 -11.28
CA THR A 2 18.26 -29.43 -11.73
C THR A 2 16.80 -29.14 -12.07
N ILE A 3 16.25 -29.74 -13.12
CA ILE A 3 14.87 -29.61 -13.61
C ILE A 3 13.84 -29.76 -12.48
N ASN A 4 14.15 -30.54 -11.46
CA ASN A 4 13.29 -30.73 -10.29
C ASN A 4 13.18 -29.46 -9.41
N GLN A 5 14.27 -28.71 -9.21
CA GLN A 5 14.26 -27.44 -8.44
C GLN A 5 13.45 -26.34 -9.12
N GLU A 6 13.42 -26.30 -10.45
CA GLU A 6 12.60 -25.32 -11.17
C GLU A 6 11.11 -25.64 -11.07
N ARG A 7 10.75 -26.93 -11.10
CA ARG A 7 9.36 -27.37 -10.87
C ARG A 7 8.88 -27.05 -9.45
N ASP A 8 9.71 -27.29 -8.46
CA ASP A 8 9.39 -27.01 -7.06
C ASP A 8 9.21 -25.50 -6.82
N ARG A 9 10.04 -24.66 -7.46
CA ARG A 9 9.90 -23.21 -7.42
C ARG A 9 8.64 -22.72 -8.12
N ALA A 10 8.32 -23.27 -9.28
CA ALA A 10 7.10 -22.91 -10.00
C ALA A 10 5.85 -23.25 -9.18
N ALA A 11 5.79 -24.44 -8.60
CA ALA A 11 4.69 -24.85 -7.74
C ALA A 11 4.57 -23.95 -6.49
N ALA A 12 5.69 -23.56 -5.87
CA ALA A 12 5.69 -22.65 -4.74
C ALA A 12 5.21 -21.23 -5.13
N LEU A 13 5.56 -20.75 -6.33
CA LEU A 13 5.03 -19.48 -6.84
C LEU A 13 3.52 -19.54 -7.04
N GLU A 14 3.01 -20.58 -7.68
CA GLU A 14 1.57 -20.76 -7.89
C GLU A 14 0.83 -20.80 -6.55
N GLN A 15 1.37 -21.50 -5.58
CA GLN A 15 0.73 -21.70 -4.26
C GLN A 15 0.78 -20.43 -3.39
N TYR A 16 1.91 -19.72 -3.33
CA TYR A 16 2.14 -18.68 -2.33
C TYR A 16 2.14 -17.26 -2.89
N VAL A 17 2.50 -17.07 -4.17
CA VAL A 17 2.70 -15.74 -4.76
C VAL A 17 1.51 -15.32 -5.60
N LEU A 18 1.06 -16.16 -6.53
CA LEU A 18 -0.03 -15.80 -7.45
C LEU A 18 -1.32 -15.37 -6.74
N PRO A 19 -1.77 -16.01 -5.64
CA PRO A 19 -2.97 -15.59 -4.93
C PRO A 19 -2.85 -14.20 -4.27
N GLN A 20 -1.65 -13.63 -4.18
CA GLN A 20 -1.41 -12.33 -3.55
C GLN A 20 -1.24 -11.18 -4.58
N LEU A 21 -1.27 -11.46 -5.89
CA LEU A 21 -1.00 -10.45 -6.93
C LEU A 21 -1.91 -9.23 -6.84
N ASP A 22 -3.20 -9.43 -6.64
CA ASP A 22 -4.16 -8.33 -6.53
C ASP A 22 -3.87 -7.41 -5.35
N VAL A 23 -3.46 -8.00 -4.22
CA VAL A 23 -3.07 -7.23 -3.03
C VAL A 23 -1.78 -6.47 -3.29
N LEU A 24 -0.79 -7.11 -3.93
CA LEU A 24 0.48 -6.48 -4.26
C LEU A 24 0.28 -5.29 -5.21
N LEU A 25 -0.57 -5.45 -6.23
CA LEU A 25 -0.86 -4.37 -7.19
C LEU A 25 -1.56 -3.19 -6.51
N ARG A 26 -2.60 -3.44 -5.70
CA ARG A 26 -3.27 -2.37 -4.95
C ARG A 26 -2.33 -1.63 -4.01
N VAL A 27 -1.47 -2.35 -3.29
CA VAL A 27 -0.48 -1.74 -2.39
C VAL A 27 0.58 -0.97 -3.19
N ALA A 28 1.04 -1.50 -4.32
CA ALA A 28 1.98 -0.82 -5.20
C ALA A 28 1.39 0.49 -5.75
N LEU A 29 0.12 0.48 -6.20
CA LEU A 29 -0.61 1.68 -6.62
C LEU A 29 -0.71 2.72 -5.49
N ALA A 30 -1.04 2.28 -4.26
CA ALA A 30 -1.09 3.17 -3.09
C ALA A 30 0.27 3.82 -2.78
N LEU A 31 1.38 3.14 -3.08
CA LEU A 31 2.73 3.64 -2.83
C LEU A 31 3.26 4.53 -3.96
N THR A 32 3.02 4.15 -5.22
CA THR A 32 3.60 4.81 -6.40
C THR A 32 2.69 5.89 -6.98
N ARG A 33 1.37 5.73 -6.83
CA ARG A 33 0.33 6.58 -7.44
C ARG A 33 0.44 6.69 -8.97
N ASN A 34 1.09 5.73 -9.59
CA ASN A 34 1.23 5.63 -11.03
C ASN A 34 1.13 4.15 -11.42
N HIS A 35 0.31 3.84 -12.42
CA HIS A 35 0.01 2.46 -12.81
C HIS A 35 1.24 1.73 -13.34
N ALA A 36 1.99 2.36 -14.25
CA ALA A 36 3.21 1.77 -14.81
C ALA A 36 4.28 1.52 -13.73
N ASP A 37 4.46 2.47 -12.81
CA ASP A 37 5.37 2.31 -11.67
C ASP A 37 4.92 1.21 -10.70
N ALA A 38 3.61 1.04 -10.53
CA ALA A 38 3.05 -0.02 -9.69
C ALA A 38 3.28 -1.39 -10.31
N GLU A 39 3.03 -1.56 -11.61
CA GLU A 39 3.28 -2.79 -12.35
C GLU A 39 4.76 -3.18 -12.28
N ASP A 40 5.66 -2.24 -12.55
CA ASP A 40 7.10 -2.45 -12.45
C ASP A 40 7.51 -2.85 -11.03
N LEU A 41 6.93 -2.23 -10.00
CA LEU A 41 7.20 -2.56 -8.60
C LEU A 41 6.74 -3.98 -8.27
N VAL A 42 5.57 -4.39 -8.76
CA VAL A 42 5.07 -5.76 -8.60
C VAL A 42 5.97 -6.75 -9.32
N GLN A 43 6.39 -6.46 -10.56
CA GLN A 43 7.32 -7.33 -11.31
C GLN A 43 8.67 -7.49 -10.59
N ASP A 44 9.28 -6.40 -10.09
CA ASP A 44 10.52 -6.48 -9.29
C ASP A 44 10.31 -7.29 -8.00
N THR A 45 9.14 -7.14 -7.37
CA THR A 45 8.77 -7.92 -6.18
C THR A 45 8.67 -9.41 -6.51
N MET A 46 8.04 -9.78 -7.61
CA MET A 46 7.92 -11.17 -8.06
C MET A 46 9.26 -11.79 -8.40
N LEU A 47 10.13 -11.07 -9.10
CA LEU A 47 11.49 -11.53 -9.41
C LEU A 47 12.32 -11.78 -8.14
N ARG A 48 12.19 -10.91 -7.14
CA ARG A 48 12.86 -11.08 -5.82
C ARG A 48 12.27 -12.25 -5.04
N ALA A 49 10.94 -12.39 -5.05
CA ALA A 49 10.25 -13.53 -4.44
C ALA A 49 10.72 -14.85 -5.09
N TYR A 50 10.76 -14.93 -6.40
CA TYR A 50 11.27 -16.11 -7.13
C TYR A 50 12.70 -16.49 -6.72
N ARG A 51 13.59 -15.50 -6.58
CA ARG A 51 14.99 -15.73 -6.18
C ARG A 51 15.16 -16.17 -4.73
N SER A 52 14.19 -15.88 -3.87
CA SER A 52 14.24 -16.16 -2.43
C SER A 52 13.22 -17.19 -1.97
N ILE A 53 12.42 -17.77 -2.87
CA ILE A 53 11.35 -18.71 -2.55
C ILE A 53 11.85 -19.95 -1.81
N ASP A 54 13.05 -20.42 -2.12
CA ASP A 54 13.66 -21.58 -1.46
C ASP A 54 13.95 -21.37 0.04
N ARG A 55 14.00 -20.10 0.47
CA ARG A 55 14.23 -19.71 1.87
C ARG A 55 12.93 -19.36 2.59
N PHE A 56 11.82 -19.35 1.88
CA PHE A 56 10.52 -19.05 2.45
C PHE A 56 9.97 -20.28 3.20
N ASP A 57 9.57 -20.08 4.45
CA ASP A 57 9.10 -21.17 5.33
C ASP A 57 7.64 -21.59 5.10
N GLY A 58 6.96 -21.01 4.10
CA GLY A 58 5.56 -21.28 3.77
C GLY A 58 4.55 -20.57 4.68
N ARG A 59 5.02 -19.89 5.75
CA ARG A 59 4.14 -19.17 6.67
C ARG A 59 3.97 -17.73 6.22
N TYR A 60 2.78 -17.19 6.32
CA TYR A 60 2.47 -15.77 6.09
C TYR A 60 2.98 -15.21 4.75
N PRO A 61 2.62 -15.82 3.59
CA PRO A 61 3.15 -15.42 2.28
C PRO A 61 2.85 -13.95 1.96
N ARG A 62 1.68 -13.44 2.34
CA ARG A 62 1.30 -12.04 2.15
C ARG A 62 2.24 -11.07 2.88
N ALA A 63 2.52 -11.31 4.16
CA ALA A 63 3.40 -10.44 4.94
C ALA A 63 4.84 -10.48 4.40
N TRP A 64 5.31 -11.66 3.99
CA TRP A 64 6.62 -11.83 3.36
C TRP A 64 6.73 -11.05 2.05
N LEU A 65 5.74 -11.16 1.15
CA LEU A 65 5.70 -10.45 -0.12
C LEU A 65 5.59 -8.92 0.07
N LEU A 66 4.78 -8.44 1.02
CA LEU A 66 4.69 -7.02 1.35
C LEU A 66 6.03 -6.46 1.87
N THR A 67 6.80 -7.27 2.60
CA THR A 67 8.15 -6.89 3.02
C THR A 67 9.11 -6.75 1.83
N ILE A 68 9.06 -7.68 0.86
CA ILE A 68 9.85 -7.61 -0.37
C ILE A 68 9.45 -6.37 -1.18
N LEU A 69 8.15 -6.14 -1.39
CA LEU A 69 7.61 -5.00 -2.13
C LEU A 69 8.05 -3.67 -1.52
N ARG A 70 7.96 -3.54 -0.19
CA ARG A 70 8.45 -2.36 0.52
C ARG A 70 9.93 -2.11 0.26
N HIS A 71 10.77 -3.13 0.37
CA HIS A 71 12.21 -2.99 0.13
C HIS A 71 12.51 -2.63 -1.33
N ALA A 72 11.78 -3.20 -2.29
CA ALA A 72 11.88 -2.85 -3.70
C ALA A 72 11.53 -1.38 -3.93
N HIS A 73 10.43 -0.90 -3.35
CA HIS A 73 9.99 0.50 -3.43
C HIS A 73 11.02 1.47 -2.83
N ILE A 74 11.55 1.20 -1.64
CA ILE A 74 12.59 2.05 -1.01
C ILE A 74 13.84 2.11 -1.88
N ASN A 75 14.29 0.98 -2.41
CA ASN A 75 15.48 0.91 -3.25
C ASN A 75 15.30 1.66 -4.58
N ARG A 76 14.09 1.61 -5.17
CA ARG A 76 13.73 2.36 -6.38
C ARG A 76 13.80 3.88 -6.11
N ASN A 77 13.19 4.35 -5.05
CA ASN A 77 13.19 5.76 -4.67
C ASN A 77 14.61 6.28 -4.35
N ARG A 78 15.48 5.45 -3.77
CA ARG A 78 16.89 5.82 -3.55
C ARG A 78 17.67 5.97 -4.85
N ARG A 79 17.39 5.16 -5.87
CA ARG A 79 18.07 5.24 -7.18
C ARG A 79 17.60 6.42 -8.03
N GLN A 80 16.34 6.84 -7.88
CA GLN A 80 15.77 7.98 -8.61
C GLN A 80 16.21 9.33 -8.05
N ARG A 81 16.81 9.38 -6.85
CA ARG A 81 17.39 10.60 -6.28
C ARG A 81 18.88 10.64 -6.58
N PRO A 82 19.39 11.63 -7.35
CA PRO A 82 20.80 11.91 -7.42
C PRO A 82 21.33 12.20 -6.02
N THR A 83 22.52 11.69 -5.73
CA THR A 83 23.22 11.79 -4.45
C THR A 83 23.37 13.24 -4.01
N LEU A 84 22.46 13.74 -3.21
CA LEU A 84 22.65 14.91 -2.37
C LEU A 84 22.27 14.52 -0.94
N LEU A 85 23.35 14.30 -0.16
CA LEU A 85 23.41 14.22 1.30
C LEU A 85 22.87 12.95 1.99
N ALA A 86 23.84 12.27 2.56
CA ALA A 86 23.69 11.26 3.61
C ALA A 86 23.06 11.91 4.85
N ASP A 87 21.77 11.66 5.08
CA ASP A 87 21.17 11.87 6.39
C ASP A 87 20.02 10.88 6.56
N GLN A 88 20.18 9.95 7.50
CA GLN A 88 19.20 8.88 7.74
C GLN A 88 17.88 9.41 8.32
N ASP A 89 17.88 10.62 8.87
CA ASP A 89 16.69 11.30 9.42
C ASP A 89 15.82 11.98 8.34
N ALA A 90 16.36 12.22 7.14
CA ALA A 90 15.60 12.79 6.02
C ALA A 90 14.61 11.80 5.39
N ALA A 91 14.88 10.49 5.46
CA ALA A 91 13.98 9.46 4.91
C ALA A 91 12.62 9.42 5.63
N HIS A 92 12.56 9.80 6.89
CA HIS A 92 11.32 9.86 7.68
C HIS A 92 10.47 11.10 7.39
N ARG A 93 11.09 12.21 6.96
CA ARG A 93 10.42 13.49 6.68
C ARG A 93 9.93 13.63 5.22
N GLN A 94 10.52 12.91 4.29
CA GLN A 94 10.29 13.09 2.84
C GLN A 94 9.24 12.15 2.23
N LEU A 95 8.64 11.23 3.02
CA LEU A 95 7.41 10.56 2.63
C LEU A 95 6.18 11.52 2.61
N ALA A 96 6.41 12.78 2.96
CA ALA A 96 5.37 13.82 3.05
C ALA A 96 5.29 14.77 1.85
N ALA A 97 6.19 14.70 0.86
CA ALA A 97 6.32 15.78 -0.11
C ALA A 97 6.48 15.35 -1.57
N THR A 98 5.61 14.46 -2.07
CA THR A 98 5.40 14.36 -3.53
C THR A 98 3.94 14.06 -3.80
N SER A 99 3.15 15.12 -3.87
CA SER A 99 1.88 15.12 -4.56
C SER A 99 2.10 15.87 -5.86
N ASP A 100 2.14 15.15 -6.97
CA ASP A 100 1.75 15.71 -8.24
C ASP A 100 0.72 14.79 -8.86
N GLY A 101 -0.39 15.39 -9.26
CA GLY A 101 -1.59 14.71 -9.65
C GLY A 101 -1.50 14.18 -11.07
N SER A 102 -2.06 13.04 -11.27
CA SER A 102 -2.77 12.71 -12.50
C SER A 102 -3.95 11.83 -12.13
N ASP A 103 -5.12 12.42 -12.28
CA ASP A 103 -6.40 11.75 -12.25
C ASP A 103 -6.50 10.76 -13.40
N ASP A 104 -6.95 9.56 -13.11
CA ASP A 104 -7.80 8.82 -14.03
C ASP A 104 -8.86 8.06 -13.22
N PRO A 105 -10.12 8.46 -13.35
CA PRO A 105 -11.21 7.84 -12.63
C PRO A 105 -12.03 6.95 -13.57
N GLU A 106 -11.75 5.67 -13.64
CA GLU A 106 -12.78 4.70 -14.04
C GLU A 106 -13.32 4.03 -12.79
N SER A 107 -14.41 4.58 -12.27
CA SER A 107 -15.12 4.02 -11.14
C SER A 107 -16.57 3.75 -11.46
N LEU A 108 -17.00 2.64 -11.00
CA LEU A 108 -18.36 2.14 -10.86
C LEU A 108 -19.30 3.18 -10.23
N VAL A 109 -20.42 3.41 -10.90
CA VAL A 109 -21.50 4.30 -10.48
C VAL A 109 -22.23 3.70 -9.29
N VAL A 110 -22.02 4.25 -8.10
CA VAL A 110 -22.93 4.08 -6.95
C VAL A 110 -23.04 5.42 -6.23
N ASP A 111 -24.25 5.96 -6.19
CA ASP A 111 -24.70 7.15 -5.44
C ASP A 111 -23.71 8.35 -5.43
N SER A 112 -23.56 9.00 -6.57
CA SER A 112 -22.50 9.98 -6.90
C SER A 112 -22.32 11.15 -5.90
N LYS A 113 -23.33 11.49 -5.11
CA LYS A 113 -23.24 12.55 -4.09
C LYS A 113 -22.61 12.05 -2.79
N PHE A 114 -22.93 10.82 -2.38
CA PHE A 114 -22.34 10.23 -1.18
C PHE A 114 -20.87 9.88 -1.41
N ASP A 115 -20.56 9.34 -2.58
CA ASP A 115 -19.18 9.02 -2.97
C ASP A 115 -18.32 10.28 -3.07
N GLY A 116 -18.87 11.38 -3.61
CA GLY A 116 -18.20 12.68 -3.65
C GLY A 116 -17.86 13.20 -2.25
N ALA A 117 -18.81 13.16 -1.31
CA ALA A 117 -18.58 13.62 0.07
C ALA A 117 -17.55 12.75 0.83
N VAL A 118 -17.57 11.43 0.59
CA VAL A 118 -16.57 10.51 1.17
C VAL A 118 -15.20 10.80 0.58
N ALA A 119 -15.10 11.01 -0.74
CA ALA A 119 -13.88 11.37 -1.42
C ALA A 119 -13.30 12.69 -0.89
N GLU A 120 -14.15 13.75 -0.77
CA GLU A 120 -13.71 15.02 -0.17
C GLU A 120 -13.20 14.85 1.25
N ALA A 121 -13.92 14.10 2.09
CA ALA A 121 -13.50 13.83 3.46
C ALA A 121 -12.16 13.05 3.52
N PHE A 122 -11.95 12.13 2.59
CA PHE A 122 -10.71 11.37 2.46
C PHE A 122 -9.55 12.26 2.01
N TYR A 123 -9.74 13.08 0.96
CA TYR A 123 -8.69 13.97 0.45
C TYR A 123 -8.35 15.13 1.40
N ALA A 124 -9.27 15.52 2.27
CA ALA A 124 -9.03 16.50 3.34
C ALA A 124 -8.21 15.94 4.52
N LEU A 125 -7.90 14.65 4.53
CA LEU A 125 -6.98 14.06 5.51
C LEU A 125 -5.53 14.46 5.22
N PRO A 126 -4.71 14.65 6.28
CA PRO A 126 -3.26 14.69 6.10
C PRO A 126 -2.76 13.43 5.39
N GLU A 127 -1.79 13.56 4.50
CA GLU A 127 -1.27 12.46 3.68
C GLU A 127 -0.90 11.22 4.50
N SER A 128 -0.22 11.41 5.63
CA SER A 128 0.18 10.31 6.52
C SER A 128 -1.02 9.53 7.11
N SER A 129 -2.16 10.18 7.30
CA SER A 129 -3.40 9.55 7.75
C SER A 129 -4.16 8.91 6.60
N ARG A 130 -4.15 9.56 5.43
CA ARG A 130 -4.77 9.07 4.20
C ARG A 130 -4.16 7.74 3.78
N ARG A 131 -2.82 7.62 3.76
CA ARG A 131 -2.12 6.36 3.46
C ARG A 131 -2.51 5.22 4.40
N VAL A 132 -2.74 5.51 5.67
CA VAL A 132 -3.19 4.47 6.63
C VAL A 132 -4.61 4.02 6.31
N VAL A 133 -5.53 4.95 6.03
CA VAL A 133 -6.92 4.63 5.62
C VAL A 133 -6.93 3.83 4.32
N GLU A 134 -6.13 4.24 3.35
CA GLU A 134 -6.00 3.57 2.05
C GLU A 134 -5.55 2.11 2.20
N LEU A 135 -4.50 1.86 2.98
CA LEU A 135 -4.00 0.51 3.16
C LEU A 135 -4.94 -0.37 4.00
N VAL A 136 -5.52 0.17 5.06
CA VAL A 136 -6.33 -0.64 5.99
C VAL A 136 -7.78 -0.73 5.55
N ASP A 137 -8.44 0.42 5.27
CA ASP A 137 -9.88 0.45 5.02
C ASP A 137 -10.23 0.14 3.56
N ILE A 138 -9.41 0.59 2.61
CA ILE A 138 -9.66 0.38 1.17
C ILE A 138 -9.02 -0.92 0.70
N ASN A 139 -7.74 -1.13 1.04
CA ASN A 139 -6.99 -2.31 0.56
C ASN A 139 -7.07 -3.53 1.50
N GLY A 140 -7.72 -3.39 2.67
CA GLY A 140 -7.99 -4.49 3.58
C GLY A 140 -6.74 -5.09 4.25
N LEU A 141 -5.66 -4.31 4.41
CA LEU A 141 -4.48 -4.77 5.13
C LEU A 141 -4.75 -4.81 6.64
N GLY A 142 -4.18 -5.82 7.31
CA GLY A 142 -4.09 -5.82 8.77
C GLY A 142 -3.18 -4.69 9.28
N TYR A 143 -3.36 -4.28 10.53
CA TYR A 143 -2.56 -3.19 11.13
C TYR A 143 -1.05 -3.47 11.10
N GLN A 144 -0.65 -4.72 11.32
CA GLN A 144 0.75 -5.14 11.26
C GLN A 144 1.32 -5.06 9.83
N GLU A 145 0.53 -5.45 8.84
CA GLU A 145 0.90 -5.36 7.43
C GLU A 145 1.06 -3.90 6.99
N ALA A 146 0.09 -3.05 7.33
CA ALA A 146 0.16 -1.62 7.06
C ALA A 146 1.35 -0.95 7.76
N ALA A 147 1.65 -1.34 9.00
CA ALA A 147 2.83 -0.88 9.74
C ALA A 147 4.12 -1.26 9.02
N THR A 148 4.21 -2.50 8.51
CA THR A 148 5.34 -2.99 7.72
C THR A 148 5.49 -2.18 6.43
N VAL A 149 4.41 -2.00 5.66
CA VAL A 149 4.44 -1.24 4.39
C VAL A 149 4.86 0.22 4.61
N LEU A 150 4.30 0.88 5.63
CA LEU A 150 4.57 2.30 5.90
C LEU A 150 5.85 2.55 6.72
N SER A 151 6.50 1.50 7.24
CA SER A 151 7.67 1.61 8.11
C SER A 151 7.42 2.43 9.38
N ILE A 152 6.25 2.27 10.00
CA ILE A 152 5.87 2.94 11.25
C ILE A 152 5.41 1.91 12.30
N PRO A 153 5.49 2.24 13.59
CA PRO A 153 4.97 1.36 14.63
C PRO A 153 3.47 1.07 14.47
N VAL A 154 3.04 -0.14 14.83
CA VAL A 154 1.63 -0.54 14.73
C VAL A 154 0.69 0.35 15.54
N GLY A 155 1.15 0.81 16.71
CA GLY A 155 0.41 1.79 17.54
C GLY A 155 0.20 3.14 16.81
N THR A 156 1.14 3.52 15.93
CA THR A 156 1.01 4.71 15.09
C THR A 156 -0.04 4.50 13.99
N VAL A 157 -0.10 3.30 13.40
CA VAL A 157 -1.17 2.94 12.45
C VAL A 157 -2.53 3.07 13.12
N MET A 158 -2.70 2.44 14.30
CA MET A 158 -3.95 2.46 15.05
C MET A 158 -4.39 3.89 15.41
N SER A 159 -3.49 4.70 15.94
CA SER A 159 -3.79 6.07 16.36
C SER A 159 -4.11 7.00 15.18
N ARG A 160 -3.39 6.85 14.04
CA ARG A 160 -3.67 7.61 12.81
C ARG A 160 -5.02 7.21 12.22
N LEU A 161 -5.31 5.91 12.15
CA LEU A 161 -6.57 5.39 11.63
C LEU A 161 -7.75 5.87 12.45
N HIS A 162 -7.66 5.79 13.78
CA HIS A 162 -8.71 6.28 14.69
C HIS A 162 -8.99 7.77 14.47
N ARG A 163 -7.95 8.62 14.43
CA ARG A 163 -8.10 10.06 14.18
C ARG A 163 -8.63 10.37 12.79
N ALA A 164 -8.17 9.64 11.76
CA ALA A 164 -8.65 9.80 10.40
C ALA A 164 -10.15 9.51 10.29
N ARG A 165 -10.59 8.36 10.80
CA ARG A 165 -12.00 7.96 10.81
C ARG A 165 -12.89 8.95 11.58
N ALA A 166 -12.39 9.47 12.72
CA ALA A 166 -13.10 10.50 13.50
C ALA A 166 -13.25 11.80 12.70
N LYS A 167 -12.19 12.25 12.00
CA LYS A 167 -12.21 13.44 11.16
C LYS A 167 -13.15 13.29 9.98
N MET A 168 -13.09 12.19 9.25
CA MET A 168 -13.99 11.89 8.13
C MET A 168 -15.46 11.85 8.59
N ARG A 169 -15.73 11.16 9.71
CA ARG A 169 -17.08 11.11 10.28
C ARG A 169 -17.61 12.50 10.60
N LYS A 170 -16.81 13.36 11.21
CA LYS A 170 -17.19 14.75 11.52
C LYS A 170 -17.51 15.55 10.27
N GLN A 171 -16.72 15.42 9.21
CA GLN A 171 -16.97 16.11 7.94
C GLN A 171 -18.26 15.63 7.27
N LEU A 172 -18.48 14.32 7.20
CA LEU A 172 -19.69 13.74 6.64
C LEU A 172 -20.93 14.15 7.44
N PHE A 173 -20.84 14.17 8.76
CA PHE A 173 -21.94 14.61 9.62
C PHE A 173 -22.29 16.10 9.39
N ASN A 174 -21.28 16.96 9.31
CA ASN A 174 -21.46 18.39 9.03
C ASN A 174 -22.02 18.65 7.61
N GLY A 175 -21.75 17.77 6.65
CA GLY A 175 -22.32 17.78 5.30
C GLY A 175 -23.73 17.21 5.21
N GLY A 176 -24.38 16.87 6.33
CA GLY A 176 -25.74 16.34 6.37
C GLY A 176 -25.87 14.83 6.09
N TYR A 177 -24.73 14.12 5.98
CA TYR A 177 -24.72 12.67 5.78
C TYR A 177 -24.78 11.96 7.14
N THR A 178 -25.99 11.67 7.62
CA THR A 178 -26.20 10.86 8.82
C THR A 178 -26.44 9.40 8.44
N ARG A 179 -25.83 8.48 9.20
CA ARG A 179 -26.14 7.05 9.09
C ARG A 179 -27.62 6.88 9.44
N LYS A 180 -28.47 6.54 8.47
CA LYS A 180 -29.84 6.06 8.78
C LYS A 180 -29.66 4.81 9.64
N GLY A 181 -30.00 4.93 10.92
CA GLY A 181 -30.01 3.82 11.85
C GLY A 181 -30.94 2.72 11.33
N LYS A 182 -30.45 1.49 11.39
CA LYS A 182 -31.30 0.30 11.35
C LYS A 182 -31.79 0.06 12.77
#